data_92acbe08486d1313a996f5badd7f4be2
#
_entry.id   92acbe08486d1313a996f5badd7f4be2
#
_cell.length_a   1.000
_cell.length_b   1.000
_cell.length_c   1.000
_cell.angle_alpha   90.00
_cell.angle_beta   90.00
_cell.angle_gamma   90.00
#
_symmetry.space_group_name_H-M   'P 1'
#
loop_
_entity.id
_entity.type
_entity.pdbx_description
1 polymer ?
#
loop_
_entity_poly.entity_id
_entity_poly.type
_entity_poly.pdbx_seq_one_letter_code
_entity_poly.pdbx_strand_id
1 'polypeptide(L)'
;MRGTQQQRPDACQGHLMAPVLNFDPALLLLAQGVKVAFFDVDGVLTDGGLLFSESGETLKRFNTLDGHGLKLLQLVGITPVVITGRDSKALRARLLGLGIERAFFGTEDKRPAAEETLAALGLDWSEAAAMGDDWPDLPVMQRCAVSCAPINAHVEVLATASYVTKTSGGHGAAREFCDLLLVASGRYVDLLEKYTQ
;
A
#
# COMPACT_ATOMS: atom_id res chain seq x y z
N MET A 1 -58.21 4.27 -25.86
CA MET A 1 -57.19 3.92 -24.85
C MET A 1 -55.85 4.21 -25.50
N ARG A 2 -55.22 5.33 -25.14
CA ARG A 2 -53.90 5.70 -25.68
C ARG A 2 -52.87 5.35 -24.61
N GLY A 3 -51.98 4.38 -24.92
CA GLY A 3 -50.89 3.98 -24.02
C GLY A 3 -49.81 5.06 -23.96
N THR A 4 -49.57 5.57 -22.79
CA THR A 4 -48.47 6.47 -22.45
C THR A 4 -47.18 5.66 -22.45
N GLN A 5 -46.34 5.85 -23.45
CA GLN A 5 -44.95 5.38 -23.42
C GLN A 5 -44.21 6.23 -22.41
N GLN A 6 -43.81 5.60 -21.30
CA GLN A 6 -42.85 6.16 -20.33
C GLN A 6 -41.47 6.16 -21.02
N GLN A 7 -41.00 7.35 -21.39
CA GLN A 7 -39.60 7.57 -21.79
C GLN A 7 -38.70 7.31 -20.59
N ARG A 8 -37.79 6.34 -20.73
CA ARG A 8 -36.67 6.17 -19.82
C ARG A 8 -35.78 7.42 -19.93
N PRO A 9 -35.33 8.01 -18.83
CA PRO A 9 -34.37 9.10 -18.91
C PRO A 9 -33.05 8.57 -19.50
N ASP A 10 -32.52 9.26 -20.51
CA ASP A 10 -31.19 9.06 -21.06
C ASP A 10 -30.14 9.26 -19.96
N ALA A 11 -29.67 8.14 -19.42
CA ALA A 11 -28.58 8.11 -18.46
C ALA A 11 -27.30 7.71 -19.18
N CYS A 12 -26.62 8.68 -19.78
CA CYS A 12 -25.18 8.62 -20.07
C CYS A 12 -24.66 10.02 -20.41
N GLN A 13 -24.87 10.98 -19.51
CA GLN A 13 -23.95 12.11 -19.42
C GLN A 13 -22.78 11.59 -18.59
N GLY A 14 -21.59 11.50 -19.19
CA GLY A 14 -20.36 11.07 -18.51
C GLY A 14 -20.10 11.95 -17.29
N HIS A 15 -20.58 11.51 -16.15
CA HIS A 15 -20.19 12.09 -14.86
C HIS A 15 -18.73 11.66 -14.64
N LEU A 16 -17.80 12.57 -14.85
CA LEU A 16 -16.46 12.47 -14.29
C LEU A 16 -16.61 12.16 -12.80
N MET A 17 -16.29 10.94 -12.40
CA MET A 17 -16.35 10.53 -10.99
C MET A 17 -15.33 11.37 -10.22
N ALA A 18 -15.80 12.33 -9.45
CA ALA A 18 -14.93 13.02 -8.51
C ALA A 18 -14.50 12.02 -7.42
N PRO A 19 -13.18 11.86 -7.16
CA PRO A 19 -12.72 10.96 -6.11
C PRO A 19 -13.27 11.42 -4.75
N VAL A 20 -13.78 10.47 -3.98
CA VAL A 20 -14.26 10.73 -2.59
C VAL A 20 -13.12 10.77 -1.58
N LEU A 21 -11.91 10.36 -1.98
CA LEU A 21 -10.74 10.35 -1.10
C LEU A 21 -10.26 11.78 -0.87
N ASN A 22 -10.04 12.08 0.41
CA ASN A 22 -9.54 13.38 0.85
C ASN A 22 -8.38 13.17 1.84
N PHE A 23 -7.19 13.62 1.43
CA PHE A 23 -5.97 13.62 2.23
C PHE A 23 -5.52 15.06 2.48
N ASP A 24 -4.76 15.27 3.56
CA ASP A 24 -4.16 16.57 3.86
C ASP A 24 -3.27 17.03 2.68
N PRO A 25 -3.44 18.25 2.15
CA PRO A 25 -2.61 18.75 1.07
C PRO A 25 -1.12 18.76 1.37
N ALA A 26 -0.70 19.00 2.61
CA ALA A 26 0.70 18.96 3.00
C ALA A 26 1.28 17.54 2.89
N LEU A 27 0.49 16.52 3.26
CA LEU A 27 0.85 15.12 3.11
C LEU A 27 0.97 14.73 1.63
N LEU A 28 0.05 15.18 0.78
CA LEU A 28 0.10 14.93 -0.66
C LEU A 28 1.35 15.54 -1.30
N LEU A 29 1.76 16.74 -0.87
CA LEU A 29 3.00 17.37 -1.34
C LEU A 29 4.24 16.57 -0.98
N LEU A 30 4.31 16.00 0.25
CA LEU A 30 5.40 15.12 0.67
C LEU A 30 5.45 13.84 -0.17
N ALA A 31 4.29 13.30 -0.55
CA ALA A 31 4.18 12.04 -1.28
C ALA A 31 4.32 12.18 -2.81
N GLN A 32 4.30 13.41 -3.35
CA GLN A 32 4.20 13.67 -4.80
C GLN A 32 5.38 13.11 -5.60
N GLY A 33 6.59 13.09 -5.00
CA GLY A 33 7.81 12.61 -5.65
C GLY A 33 8.08 11.11 -5.47
N VAL A 34 7.23 10.37 -4.77
CA VAL A 34 7.46 8.96 -4.44
C VAL A 34 7.47 8.06 -5.68
N LYS A 35 8.52 7.24 -5.79
CA LYS A 35 8.73 6.25 -6.86
C LYS A 35 8.90 4.83 -6.35
N VAL A 36 9.19 4.67 -5.06
CA VAL A 36 9.31 3.37 -4.39
C VAL A 36 8.57 3.39 -3.06
N ALA A 37 7.87 2.30 -2.75
CA ALA A 37 7.15 2.17 -1.49
C ALA A 37 7.52 0.84 -0.82
N PHE A 38 8.10 0.92 0.38
CA PHE A 38 8.47 -0.20 1.22
C PHE A 38 7.30 -0.63 2.10
N PHE A 39 7.05 -1.92 2.19
CA PHE A 39 5.98 -2.49 3.01
C PHE A 39 6.54 -3.59 3.90
N ASP A 40 6.22 -3.55 5.19
CA ASP A 40 6.28 -4.72 6.04
C ASP A 40 5.13 -5.70 5.71
N VAL A 41 5.14 -6.86 6.33
CA VAL A 41 4.13 -7.91 6.10
C VAL A 41 3.26 -8.14 7.32
N ASP A 42 3.88 -8.54 8.44
CA ASP A 42 3.16 -8.99 9.63
C ASP A 42 2.71 -7.77 10.44
N GLY A 43 1.41 -7.45 10.41
CA GLY A 43 0.83 -6.24 10.98
C GLY A 43 0.52 -5.15 9.95
N VAL A 44 1.04 -5.25 8.72
CA VAL A 44 0.78 -4.33 7.60
C VAL A 44 -0.06 -4.99 6.51
N LEU A 45 0.50 -5.99 5.79
CA LEU A 45 -0.20 -6.77 4.76
C LEU A 45 -1.06 -7.90 5.36
N THR A 46 -0.80 -8.26 6.61
CA THR A 46 -1.60 -9.16 7.44
C THR A 46 -2.05 -8.41 8.69
N ASP A 47 -2.88 -9.05 9.50
CA ASP A 47 -3.32 -8.52 10.80
C ASP A 47 -2.31 -8.74 11.95
N GLY A 48 -1.10 -9.23 11.63
CA GLY A 48 -0.07 -9.58 12.61
C GLY A 48 -0.30 -10.92 13.31
N GLY A 49 -1.45 -11.57 13.11
CA GLY A 49 -1.76 -12.89 13.67
C GLY A 49 -0.93 -13.99 13.01
N LEU A 50 -0.34 -14.85 13.82
CA LEU A 50 0.46 -16.00 13.37
C LEU A 50 -0.32 -17.29 13.58
N LEU A 51 -0.47 -18.09 12.52
CA LEU A 51 -1.16 -19.38 12.57
C LEU A 51 -0.14 -20.51 12.57
N PHE A 52 0.12 -21.05 13.75
CA PHE A 52 1.10 -22.11 13.99
C PHE A 52 0.43 -23.48 14.15
N SER A 53 1.07 -24.49 13.58
CA SER A 53 0.86 -25.91 13.88
C SER A 53 2.13 -26.51 14.48
N GLU A 54 2.13 -27.82 14.74
CA GLU A 54 3.33 -28.57 15.18
C GLU A 54 4.48 -28.48 14.16
N SER A 55 4.19 -28.21 12.89
CA SER A 55 5.17 -28.03 11.80
C SER A 55 5.64 -26.57 11.61
N GLY A 56 5.24 -25.66 12.49
CA GLY A 56 5.56 -24.22 12.42
C GLY A 56 4.44 -23.37 11.83
N GLU A 57 4.76 -22.20 11.28
CA GLU A 57 3.80 -21.32 10.63
C GLU A 57 3.23 -21.96 9.37
N THR A 58 1.90 -22.07 9.29
CA THR A 58 1.21 -22.81 8.22
C THR A 58 0.42 -21.94 7.27
N LEU A 59 -0.20 -20.86 7.75
CA LEU A 59 -1.10 -20.03 6.99
C LEU A 59 -0.84 -18.54 7.26
N LYS A 60 -1.06 -17.72 6.24
CA LYS A 60 -1.16 -16.27 6.35
C LYS A 60 -2.43 -15.79 5.67
N ARG A 61 -3.16 -14.89 6.33
CA ARG A 61 -4.32 -14.22 5.76
C ARG A 61 -3.93 -12.88 5.18
N PHE A 62 -4.20 -12.68 3.88
CA PHE A 62 -4.00 -11.43 3.17
C PHE A 62 -5.32 -10.81 2.75
N ASN A 63 -5.36 -9.49 2.65
CA ASN A 63 -6.50 -8.76 2.14
C ASN A 63 -6.41 -8.57 0.62
N THR A 64 -7.54 -8.68 -0.06
CA THR A 64 -7.60 -8.50 -1.52
C THR A 64 -7.43 -7.04 -1.92
N LEU A 65 -7.95 -6.08 -1.14
CA LEU A 65 -7.82 -4.65 -1.40
C LEU A 65 -6.35 -4.20 -1.30
N ASP A 66 -5.61 -4.69 -0.28
CA ASP A 66 -4.20 -4.40 -0.11
C ASP A 66 -3.39 -4.89 -1.32
N GLY A 67 -3.63 -6.15 -1.73
CA GLY A 67 -2.97 -6.68 -2.92
C GLY A 67 -3.31 -5.93 -4.21
N HIS A 68 -4.54 -5.44 -4.36
CA HIS A 68 -4.92 -4.61 -5.49
C HIS A 68 -4.23 -3.25 -5.46
N GLY A 69 -4.12 -2.62 -4.28
CA GLY A 69 -3.37 -1.37 -4.10
C GLY A 69 -1.92 -1.49 -4.58
N LEU A 70 -1.21 -2.54 -4.18
CA LEU A 70 0.15 -2.80 -4.64
C LEU A 70 0.25 -2.94 -6.16
N LYS A 71 -0.72 -3.60 -6.81
CA LYS A 71 -0.77 -3.69 -8.28
C LYS A 71 -1.03 -2.34 -8.94
N LEU A 72 -1.88 -1.50 -8.35
CA LEU A 72 -2.14 -0.15 -8.87
C LEU A 72 -0.90 0.74 -8.81
N LEU A 73 -0.07 0.65 -7.75
CA LEU A 73 1.21 1.34 -7.66
C LEU A 73 2.13 0.97 -8.84
N GLN A 74 2.24 -0.33 -9.14
CA GLN A 74 3.06 -0.80 -10.28
C GLN A 74 2.58 -0.21 -11.61
N LEU A 75 1.25 -0.11 -11.82
CA LEU A 75 0.68 0.45 -13.06
C LEU A 75 1.02 1.92 -13.27
N VAL A 76 1.35 2.66 -12.23
CA VAL A 76 1.73 4.08 -12.32
C VAL A 76 3.23 4.33 -12.17
N GLY A 77 4.03 3.25 -12.11
CA GLY A 77 5.49 3.34 -12.03
C GLY A 77 6.03 3.57 -10.61
N ILE A 78 5.22 3.39 -9.56
CA ILE A 78 5.68 3.33 -8.18
C ILE A 78 6.00 1.86 -7.86
N THR A 79 7.26 1.58 -7.52
CA THR A 79 7.72 0.22 -7.25
C THR A 79 7.38 -0.21 -5.82
N PRO A 80 6.47 -1.18 -5.60
CA PRO A 80 6.28 -1.75 -4.27
C PRO A 80 7.42 -2.73 -3.95
N VAL A 81 7.95 -2.63 -2.74
CA VAL A 81 9.02 -3.48 -2.22
C VAL A 81 8.59 -4.02 -0.87
N VAL A 82 8.80 -5.31 -0.65
CA VAL A 82 8.48 -5.95 0.64
C VAL A 82 9.76 -6.24 1.39
N ILE A 83 9.83 -5.82 2.66
CA ILE A 83 10.96 -6.14 3.57
C ILE A 83 10.36 -6.69 4.86
N THR A 84 10.65 -7.95 5.17
CA THR A 84 10.05 -8.65 6.31
C THR A 84 11.07 -9.48 7.10
N GLY A 85 10.92 -9.51 8.42
CA GLY A 85 11.71 -10.36 9.31
C GLY A 85 11.43 -11.87 9.16
N ARG A 86 10.34 -12.24 8.47
CA ARG A 86 9.92 -13.63 8.32
C ARG A 86 10.04 -14.13 6.89
N ASP A 87 10.20 -15.44 6.75
CA ASP A 87 10.13 -16.12 5.47
C ASP A 87 9.10 -17.26 5.54
N SER A 88 8.08 -17.19 4.71
CA SER A 88 7.09 -18.24 4.59
C SER A 88 6.71 -18.52 3.15
N LYS A 89 6.42 -19.81 2.85
CA LYS A 89 5.97 -20.21 1.51
C LYS A 89 4.67 -19.52 1.09
N ALA A 90 3.77 -19.27 2.05
CA ALA A 90 2.50 -18.58 1.80
C ALA A 90 2.75 -17.13 1.33
N LEU A 91 3.67 -16.42 1.98
CA LEU A 91 4.07 -15.06 1.58
C LEU A 91 4.69 -15.05 0.18
N ARG A 92 5.67 -15.94 -0.09
CA ARG A 92 6.30 -16.02 -1.41
C ARG A 92 5.30 -16.29 -2.53
N ALA A 93 4.35 -17.21 -2.32
CA ALA A 93 3.27 -17.47 -3.27
C ALA A 93 2.37 -16.26 -3.48
N ARG A 94 2.04 -15.51 -2.41
CA ARG A 94 1.24 -14.30 -2.49
C ARG A 94 1.93 -13.20 -3.30
N LEU A 95 3.20 -12.91 -3.03
CA LEU A 95 3.97 -11.88 -3.72
C LEU A 95 4.16 -12.22 -5.20
N LEU A 96 4.44 -13.49 -5.53
CA LEU A 96 4.50 -13.95 -6.91
C LEU A 96 3.18 -13.69 -7.65
N GLY A 97 2.03 -14.03 -7.03
CA GLY A 97 0.70 -13.79 -7.61
C GLY A 97 0.34 -12.30 -7.77
N LEU A 98 1.01 -11.41 -7.04
CA LEU A 98 0.88 -9.96 -7.17
C LEU A 98 1.87 -9.35 -8.18
N GLY A 99 2.85 -10.12 -8.66
CA GLY A 99 3.93 -9.63 -9.50
C GLY A 99 4.92 -8.73 -8.74
N ILE A 100 5.07 -8.93 -7.41
CA ILE A 100 6.05 -8.21 -6.61
C ILE A 100 7.40 -8.91 -6.76
N GLU A 101 8.30 -8.29 -7.49
CA GLU A 101 9.62 -8.87 -7.82
C GLU A 101 10.67 -8.57 -6.75
N ARG A 102 10.52 -7.45 -6.02
CA ARG A 102 11.48 -7.02 -5.00
C ARG A 102 10.96 -7.35 -3.63
N ALA A 103 11.55 -8.37 -3.00
CA ALA A 103 11.19 -8.79 -1.66
C ALA A 103 12.40 -9.34 -0.91
N PHE A 104 12.58 -8.89 0.33
CA PHE A 104 13.63 -9.31 1.25
C PHE A 104 12.99 -10.05 2.42
N PHE A 105 13.42 -11.28 2.64
CA PHE A 105 12.85 -12.17 3.64
C PHE A 105 13.87 -12.46 4.74
N GLY A 106 13.40 -12.67 5.96
CA GLY A 106 14.28 -13.00 7.09
C GLY A 106 15.19 -11.81 7.49
N THR A 107 14.75 -10.57 7.23
CA THR A 107 15.53 -9.35 7.37
C THR A 107 14.97 -8.52 8.52
N GLU A 108 15.57 -8.61 9.70
CA GLU A 108 15.18 -7.80 10.87
C GLU A 108 15.70 -6.35 10.78
N ASP A 109 16.97 -6.17 10.40
CA ASP A 109 17.49 -4.83 10.06
C ASP A 109 17.09 -4.48 8.62
N LYS A 110 16.00 -3.74 8.48
CA LYS A 110 15.40 -3.43 7.19
C LYS A 110 16.14 -2.35 6.39
N ARG A 111 16.95 -1.53 7.06
CA ARG A 111 17.64 -0.40 6.42
C ARG A 111 18.58 -0.81 5.29
N PRO A 112 19.48 -1.79 5.44
CA PRO A 112 20.37 -2.20 4.34
C PRO A 112 19.62 -2.67 3.11
N ALA A 113 18.51 -3.41 3.26
CA ALA A 113 17.67 -3.86 2.15
C ALA A 113 16.99 -2.68 1.41
N ALA A 114 16.56 -1.66 2.15
CA ALA A 114 16.02 -0.44 1.56
C ALA A 114 17.11 0.36 0.81
N GLU A 115 18.30 0.53 1.40
CA GLU A 115 19.45 1.21 0.78
C GLU A 115 19.90 0.49 -0.50
N GLU A 116 19.98 -0.84 -0.48
CA GLU A 116 20.27 -1.67 -1.67
C GLU A 116 19.24 -1.42 -2.78
N THR A 117 17.97 -1.38 -2.40
CA THR A 117 16.87 -1.14 -3.36
C THR A 117 16.97 0.25 -3.98
N LEU A 118 17.18 1.29 -3.17
CA LEU A 118 17.33 2.66 -3.63
C LEU A 118 18.50 2.80 -4.60
N ALA A 119 19.66 2.23 -4.24
CA ALA A 119 20.85 2.22 -5.11
C ALA A 119 20.59 1.51 -6.43
N ALA A 120 19.92 0.34 -6.41
CA ALA A 120 19.59 -0.43 -7.59
C ALA A 120 18.60 0.28 -8.53
N LEU A 121 17.73 1.15 -7.98
CA LEU A 121 16.75 1.94 -8.74
C LEU A 121 17.28 3.33 -9.14
N GLY A 122 18.45 3.74 -8.63
CA GLY A 122 18.97 5.09 -8.83
C GLY A 122 18.12 6.18 -8.16
N LEU A 123 17.51 5.85 -7.01
CA LEU A 123 16.63 6.71 -6.22
C LEU A 123 17.29 7.08 -4.89
N ASP A 124 16.74 8.09 -4.24
CA ASP A 124 17.12 8.45 -2.88
C ASP A 124 15.91 8.40 -1.90
N TRP A 125 16.16 8.66 -0.63
CA TRP A 125 15.15 8.59 0.42
C TRP A 125 14.00 9.60 0.24
N SER A 126 14.22 10.71 -0.48
CA SER A 126 13.18 11.70 -0.79
C SER A 126 12.16 11.23 -1.84
N GLU A 127 12.49 10.14 -2.56
CA GLU A 127 11.62 9.50 -3.55
C GLU A 127 11.00 8.20 -3.00
N ALA A 128 11.20 7.93 -1.70
CA ALA A 128 10.74 6.72 -1.04
C ALA A 128 9.58 6.99 -0.06
N ALA A 129 8.71 6.00 0.05
CA ALA A 129 7.69 5.92 1.09
C ALA A 129 7.82 4.58 1.83
N ALA A 130 7.35 4.49 3.08
CA ALA A 130 7.40 3.26 3.85
C ALA A 130 6.15 3.08 4.71
N MET A 131 5.70 1.83 4.84
CA MET A 131 4.64 1.43 5.76
C MET A 131 5.13 0.31 6.67
N GLY A 132 5.03 0.53 7.97
CA GLY A 132 5.44 -0.42 9.01
C GLY A 132 4.55 -0.30 10.24
N ASP A 133 4.62 -1.28 11.13
CA ASP A 133 3.79 -1.34 12.34
C ASP A 133 4.59 -1.52 13.64
N ASP A 134 5.89 -1.87 13.56
CA ASP A 134 6.71 -2.12 14.74
C ASP A 134 8.14 -1.53 14.60
N TRP A 135 8.91 -1.61 15.64
CA TRP A 135 10.23 -0.98 15.78
C TRP A 135 11.23 -1.30 14.66
N PRO A 136 11.30 -2.53 14.11
CA PRO A 136 12.18 -2.83 12.99
C PRO A 136 11.94 -1.97 11.75
N ASP A 137 10.76 -1.35 11.63
CA ASP A 137 10.39 -0.49 10.50
C ASP A 137 10.91 0.95 10.65
N LEU A 138 11.08 1.41 11.89
CA LEU A 138 11.44 2.79 12.20
C LEU A 138 12.68 3.30 11.44
N PRO A 139 13.77 2.51 11.29
CA PRO A 139 14.96 2.98 10.58
C PRO A 139 14.71 3.35 9.11
N VAL A 140 13.73 2.69 8.45
CA VAL A 140 13.31 2.98 7.07
C VAL A 140 12.30 4.12 7.06
N MET A 141 11.26 4.05 7.91
CA MET A 141 10.19 5.03 7.98
C MET A 141 10.69 6.46 8.25
N GLN A 142 11.65 6.61 9.16
CA GLN A 142 12.23 7.92 9.52
C GLN A 142 13.05 8.58 8.41
N ARG A 143 13.45 7.83 7.39
CA ARG A 143 14.27 8.33 6.25
C ARG A 143 13.46 8.64 5.03
N CYS A 144 12.33 7.98 4.85
CA CYS A 144 11.46 8.17 3.69
C CYS A 144 10.79 9.56 3.70
N ALA A 145 10.48 10.07 2.50
CA ALA A 145 9.70 11.29 2.36
C ALA A 145 8.33 11.21 3.04
N VAL A 146 7.72 10.02 2.99
CA VAL A 146 6.43 9.73 3.64
C VAL A 146 6.50 8.40 4.35
N SER A 147 6.10 8.38 5.61
CA SER A 147 5.91 7.17 6.40
C SER A 147 4.44 6.97 6.78
N CYS A 148 4.01 5.73 6.81
CA CYS A 148 2.65 5.34 7.14
C CYS A 148 2.63 4.24 8.19
N ALA A 149 1.65 4.28 9.09
CA ALA A 149 1.40 3.21 10.04
C ALA A 149 -0.08 2.79 10.00
N PRO A 150 -0.41 1.49 10.12
CA PRO A 150 -1.77 1.08 10.36
C PRO A 150 -2.20 1.50 11.77
N ILE A 151 -3.50 1.76 11.99
CA ILE A 151 -4.00 2.30 13.27
C ILE A 151 -3.70 1.38 14.47
N ASN A 152 -3.46 0.10 14.24
CA ASN A 152 -3.11 -0.89 15.26
C ASN A 152 -1.59 -1.08 15.45
N ALA A 153 -0.75 -0.22 14.86
CA ALA A 153 0.69 -0.27 15.03
C ALA A 153 1.13 0.07 16.47
N HIS A 154 2.38 -0.27 16.80
CA HIS A 154 2.97 0.10 18.07
C HIS A 154 2.99 1.64 18.27
N VAL A 155 2.79 2.10 19.50
CA VAL A 155 2.62 3.54 19.81
C VAL A 155 3.77 4.42 19.34
N GLU A 156 5.02 3.94 19.37
CA GLU A 156 6.20 4.68 18.89
C GLU A 156 6.21 4.80 17.35
N VAL A 157 5.66 3.80 16.66
CA VAL A 157 5.50 3.83 15.21
C VAL A 157 4.39 4.80 14.81
N LEU A 158 3.26 4.77 15.53
CA LEU A 158 2.18 5.75 15.36
C LEU A 158 2.66 7.19 15.52
N ALA A 159 3.52 7.43 16.55
CA ALA A 159 4.07 8.76 16.83
C ALA A 159 5.08 9.24 15.75
N THR A 160 5.71 8.30 15.03
CA THR A 160 6.71 8.60 14.00
C THR A 160 6.10 8.77 12.62
N ALA A 161 4.97 8.12 12.34
CA ALA A 161 4.36 8.07 11.02
C ALA A 161 3.83 9.43 10.58
N SER A 162 4.10 9.81 9.32
CA SER A 162 3.52 10.99 8.66
C SER A 162 2.01 10.84 8.47
N TYR A 163 1.56 9.59 8.34
CA TYR A 163 0.16 9.25 8.15
C TYR A 163 -0.20 7.97 8.92
N VAL A 164 -1.29 8.01 9.66
CA VAL A 164 -1.88 6.83 10.31
C VAL A 164 -3.17 6.49 9.59
N THR A 165 -3.30 5.24 9.12
CA THR A 165 -4.50 4.79 8.41
C THR A 165 -5.70 4.68 9.33
N LYS A 166 -6.90 4.77 8.78
CA LYS A 166 -8.17 4.56 9.49
C LYS A 166 -8.46 3.08 9.72
N THR A 167 -7.83 2.23 8.92
CA THR A 167 -8.00 0.77 8.96
C THR A 167 -6.77 0.09 9.54
N SER A 168 -6.97 -1.10 10.10
CA SER A 168 -5.89 -1.92 10.64
C SER A 168 -5.14 -2.67 9.54
N GLY A 169 -3.91 -3.09 9.83
CA GLY A 169 -3.15 -3.98 8.99
C GLY A 169 -3.91 -5.26 8.63
N GLY A 170 -3.75 -5.75 7.42
CA GLY A 170 -4.49 -6.88 6.89
C GLY A 170 -5.98 -6.65 6.65
N HIS A 171 -6.46 -5.41 6.79
CA HIS A 171 -7.86 -5.03 6.62
C HIS A 171 -8.06 -3.84 5.67
N GLY A 172 -7.08 -3.57 4.83
CA GLY A 172 -7.13 -2.47 3.85
C GLY A 172 -6.23 -1.28 4.19
N ALA A 173 -5.42 -1.35 5.24
CA ALA A 173 -4.49 -0.27 5.61
C ALA A 173 -3.45 0.00 4.51
N ALA A 174 -2.85 -1.05 3.95
CA ALA A 174 -1.92 -0.90 2.85
C ALA A 174 -2.62 -0.37 1.59
N ARG A 175 -3.90 -0.72 1.36
CA ARG A 175 -4.70 -0.13 0.28
C ARG A 175 -4.88 1.37 0.49
N GLU A 176 -5.21 1.82 1.69
CA GLU A 176 -5.38 3.23 2.02
C GLU A 176 -4.08 4.03 1.79
N PHE A 177 -2.93 3.44 2.15
CA PHE A 177 -1.63 4.04 1.85
C PHE A 177 -1.32 4.07 0.35
N CYS A 178 -1.61 3.00 -0.39
CA CYS A 178 -1.48 3.01 -1.85
C CYS A 178 -2.35 4.11 -2.48
N ASP A 179 -3.59 4.28 -2.02
CA ASP A 179 -4.50 5.30 -2.53
C ASP A 179 -3.95 6.72 -2.27
N LEU A 180 -3.33 6.98 -1.10
CA LEU A 180 -2.63 8.23 -0.82
C LEU A 180 -1.54 8.50 -1.88
N LEU A 181 -0.68 7.52 -2.16
CA LEU A 181 0.41 7.65 -3.13
C LEU A 181 -0.12 7.86 -4.55
N LEU A 182 -1.21 7.18 -4.91
CA LEU A 182 -1.88 7.34 -6.21
C LEU A 182 -2.50 8.73 -6.36
N VAL A 183 -3.12 9.27 -5.31
CA VAL A 183 -3.66 10.64 -5.32
C VAL A 183 -2.52 11.66 -5.42
N ALA A 184 -1.47 11.51 -4.64
CA ALA A 184 -0.31 12.39 -4.66
C ALA A 184 0.42 12.42 -6.02
N SER A 185 0.49 11.27 -6.71
CA SER A 185 1.06 11.15 -8.05
C SER A 185 0.16 11.73 -9.16
N GLY A 186 -1.07 12.15 -8.84
CA GLY A 186 -2.06 12.63 -9.82
C GLY A 186 -2.66 11.54 -10.72
N ARG A 187 -2.41 10.24 -10.43
CA ARG A 187 -2.81 9.11 -11.30
C ARG A 187 -4.07 8.37 -10.83
N TYR A 188 -4.61 8.76 -9.67
CA TYR A 188 -5.75 8.06 -9.07
C TYR A 188 -7.00 8.12 -9.96
N VAL A 189 -7.33 9.31 -10.48
CA VAL A 189 -8.53 9.51 -11.32
C VAL A 189 -8.42 8.72 -12.62
N ASP A 190 -7.28 8.81 -13.33
CA ASP A 190 -7.03 8.06 -14.56
C ASP A 190 -7.21 6.54 -14.38
N LEU A 191 -6.78 6.02 -13.22
CA LEU A 191 -6.97 4.61 -12.90
C LEU A 191 -8.44 4.30 -12.61
N LEU A 192 -9.12 5.13 -11.82
CA LEU A 192 -10.53 4.93 -11.44
C LEU A 192 -11.43 4.91 -12.70
N GLU A 193 -11.20 5.80 -13.65
CA GLU A 193 -11.95 5.87 -14.89
C GLU A 193 -11.87 4.58 -15.73
N LYS A 194 -10.71 3.88 -15.71
CA LYS A 194 -10.55 2.59 -16.40
C LYS A 194 -11.46 1.47 -15.85
N TYR A 195 -11.94 1.61 -14.63
CA TYR A 195 -12.83 0.64 -13.97
C TYR A 195 -14.31 1.04 -14.07
N THR A 196 -14.61 2.22 -14.63
CA THR A 196 -15.97 2.74 -14.77
C THR A 196 -16.44 2.80 -16.21
N GLN A 197 -15.57 2.48 -17.17
CA GLN A 197 -15.89 2.28 -18.59
C GLN A 197 -16.23 0.81 -18.82
#